data_777e3b2d390f0b062725e96bb74a8f94
#
_entry.id   777e3b2d390f0b062725e96bb74a8f94
#
_cell.length_a   1.000
_cell.length_b   1.000
_cell.length_c   1.000
_cell.angle_alpha   90.00
_cell.angle_beta   90.00
_cell.angle_gamma   90.00
#
_symmetry.space_group_name_H-M   'P 1'
#
loop_
_entity.id
_entity.type
_entity.pdbx_description
1 polymer ?
#
loop_
_entity_poly.entity_id
_entity_poly.type
_entity_poly.pdbx_seq_one_letter_code
_entity_poly.pdbx_strand_id
1 'polypeptide(L)' 'MNTKVVIRVRNGDDAPVSVERLVVDSRVEVGAGVTPMLLSDMLALLDDSCHVTGVEIRRAEP' A
#
# COMPACT_ATOMS: atom_id res chain seq x y z
N MET A 1 -3.93 0.60 -18.21
CA MET A 1 -2.69 0.00 -17.70
C MET A 1 -2.73 0.01 -16.19
N ASN A 2 -2.52 -1.14 -15.59
CA ASN A 2 -2.61 -1.24 -14.14
C ASN A 2 -1.26 -1.01 -13.49
N THR A 3 -1.31 -0.40 -12.34
CA THR A 3 -0.13 -0.13 -11.53
C THR A 3 -0.36 -0.75 -10.16
N LYS A 4 0.69 -1.17 -9.51
CA LYS A 4 0.60 -1.61 -8.13
C LYS A 4 1.58 -0.82 -7.26
N VAL A 5 1.21 -0.67 -6.01
CA VAL A 5 2.07 -0.08 -5.02
C VAL A 5 2.55 -1.17 -4.07
N VAL A 6 3.83 -1.17 -3.77
CA VAL A 6 4.43 -2.07 -2.79
C VAL A 6 4.87 -1.22 -1.61
N ILE A 7 4.27 -1.47 -0.47
CA ILE A 7 4.55 -0.70 0.74
C ILE A 7 5.24 -1.63 1.73
N ARG A 8 6.41 -1.22 2.20
CA ARG A 8 7.12 -1.96 3.23
C ARG A 8 6.82 -1.36 4.58
N VAL A 9 6.37 -2.20 5.49
CA VAL A 9 6.03 -1.77 6.83
C VAL A 9 6.77 -2.62 7.85
N ARG A 10 7.00 -2.04 9.00
CA ARG A 10 7.64 -2.72 10.11
C ARG A 10 6.84 -2.46 11.37
N ASN A 11 6.55 -3.51 12.10
CA ASN A 11 5.83 -3.41 13.36
C ASN A 11 6.81 -3.71 14.51
N GLY A 12 7.29 -2.64 15.15
CA GLY A 12 8.27 -2.78 16.23
C GLY A 12 9.57 -3.39 15.72
N ASP A 13 10.01 -4.45 16.38
CA ASP A 13 11.26 -5.14 16.04
C ASP A 13 11.05 -6.31 15.08
N ASP A 14 9.84 -6.50 14.61
CA ASP A 14 9.54 -7.58 13.68
C ASP A 14 10.20 -7.35 12.33
N ALA A 15 10.37 -8.42 11.57
CA ALA A 15 10.91 -8.33 10.22
C ALA A 15 9.95 -7.51 9.34
N PRO A 16 10.49 -6.69 8.41
CA PRO A 16 9.65 -5.93 7.51
C PRO A 16 8.75 -6.83 6.66
N VAL A 17 7.55 -6.34 6.40
CA VAL A 17 6.56 -7.04 5.56
C VAL A 17 6.19 -6.13 4.41
N SER A 18 6.04 -6.73 3.22
CA SER A 18 5.59 -5.99 2.04
C SER A 18 4.09 -6.19 1.85
N VAL A 19 3.40 -5.08 1.61
CA VAL A 19 1.98 -5.08 1.29
C VAL A 19 1.84 -4.60 -0.15
N GLU A 20 1.20 -5.41 -1.00
CA GLU A 20 0.99 -5.05 -2.39
C GLU A 20 -0.48 -4.78 -2.64
N ARG A 21 -0.77 -3.68 -3.31
CA ARG A 21 -2.14 -3.29 -3.65
C ARG A 21 -2.19 -2.74 -5.07
N LEU A 22 -3.28 -3.00 -5.76
CA LEU A 22 -3.49 -2.43 -7.10
C LEU A 22 -3.90 -0.98 -6.99
N VAL A 23 -3.46 -0.20 -7.97
CA VAL A 23 -3.82 1.21 -8.10
C VAL A 23 -4.64 1.36 -9.37
N VAL A 24 -5.86 1.86 -9.23
CA VAL A 24 -6.76 2.11 -10.34
C VAL A 24 -7.29 3.53 -10.22
N ASP A 25 -7.14 4.33 -11.29
CA ASP A 25 -7.59 5.72 -11.33
C ASP A 25 -7.06 6.53 -10.15
N SER A 26 -5.77 6.38 -9.86
CA SER A 26 -5.06 7.10 -8.78
C SER A 26 -5.52 6.73 -7.39
N ARG A 27 -6.27 5.64 -7.25
CA ARG A 27 -6.73 5.17 -5.94
C ARG A 27 -6.24 3.75 -5.70
N VAL A 28 -5.93 3.47 -4.44
CA VAL A 28 -5.43 2.17 -4.02
C VAL A 28 -6.59 1.30 -3.59
N GLU A 29 -6.66 0.09 -4.15
CA GLU A 29 -7.65 -0.90 -3.72
C GLU A 29 -7.21 -1.47 -2.38
N VAL A 30 -8.11 -1.43 -1.40
CA VAL A 30 -7.81 -1.89 -0.04
C VAL A 30 -8.34 -3.29 0.18
N GLY A 31 -9.55 -3.57 -0.28
CA GLY A 31 -10.15 -4.89 -0.13
C GLY A 31 -11.59 -4.89 -0.57
N ALA A 32 -12.19 -6.09 -0.62
CA ALA A 32 -13.57 -6.25 -1.03
C ALA A 32 -14.50 -5.50 -0.07
N GLY A 33 -15.42 -4.74 -0.63
CA GLY A 33 -16.38 -3.98 0.16
C GLY A 33 -15.84 -2.70 0.78
N VAL A 34 -14.57 -2.37 0.51
CA VAL A 34 -13.97 -1.14 1.02
C VAL A 34 -13.73 -0.20 -0.13
N THR A 35 -14.12 1.06 0.04
CA THR A 35 -13.90 2.08 -0.98
C THR A 35 -12.40 2.32 -1.19
N PRO A 36 -11.92 2.31 -2.44
CA PRO A 36 -10.52 2.64 -2.71
C PRO A 36 -10.17 4.02 -2.18
N MET A 37 -8.95 4.18 -1.72
CA MET A 37 -8.50 5.44 -1.13
C MET A 37 -7.24 5.95 -1.81
N LEU A 38 -6.94 7.23 -1.61
CA LEU A 38 -5.70 7.81 -2.11
C LEU A 38 -4.51 7.16 -1.41
N LEU A 39 -3.39 7.07 -2.13
CA LEU A 39 -2.18 6.48 -1.57
C LEU A 39 -1.73 7.23 -0.31
N SER A 40 -1.82 8.55 -0.32
CA SER A 40 -1.45 9.35 0.84
C SER A 40 -2.28 9.01 2.07
N ASP A 41 -3.57 8.77 1.88
CA ASP A 41 -4.47 8.39 2.97
C ASP A 41 -4.12 7.00 3.49
N MET A 42 -3.82 6.08 2.58
CA MET A 42 -3.43 4.73 2.97
C MET A 42 -2.12 4.73 3.76
N LEU A 43 -1.15 5.51 3.32
CA LEU A 43 0.13 5.62 4.02
C LEU A 43 -0.06 6.19 5.42
N ALA A 44 -0.93 7.17 5.57
CA ALA A 44 -1.23 7.75 6.88
C ALA A 44 -1.84 6.71 7.82
N LEU A 45 -2.77 5.90 7.32
CA LEU A 45 -3.38 4.84 8.11
C LEU A 45 -2.36 3.78 8.53
N LEU A 46 -1.49 3.37 7.62
CA LEU A 46 -0.45 2.38 7.92
C LEU A 46 0.56 2.92 8.93
N ASP A 47 0.93 4.17 8.79
CA ASP A 47 1.91 4.78 9.70
C ASP A 47 1.38 4.92 11.12
N ASP A 48 0.06 4.94 11.26
CA ASP A 48 -0.60 5.01 12.57
C ASP A 48 -0.46 3.70 13.37
N SER A 49 -0.44 2.57 12.67
CA SER A 49 -0.38 1.25 13.33
C SER A 49 0.98 0.57 13.20
N CYS A 50 1.79 0.94 12.23
CA CYS A 50 3.13 0.40 12.05
C CYS A 50 4.00 1.45 11.39
N HIS A 51 5.28 1.14 11.19
CA HIS A 51 6.19 2.09 10.59
C HIS A 51 6.37 1.79 9.12
N VAL A 52 6.08 2.78 8.27
CA VAL A 52 6.30 2.64 6.82
C VAL A 52 7.77 2.90 6.53
N THR A 53 8.46 1.89 6.02
CA THR A 53 9.90 1.99 5.74
C THR A 53 10.22 2.23 4.28
N GLY A 54 9.26 2.01 3.38
CA GLY A 54 9.49 2.26 1.97
C GLY A 54 8.23 2.13 1.16
N VAL A 55 8.19 2.82 0.02
CA VAL A 55 7.09 2.76 -0.92
C VAL A 55 7.69 2.65 -2.31
N GLU A 56 7.18 1.71 -3.10
CA GLU A 56 7.61 1.53 -4.47
C GLU A 56 6.40 1.37 -5.36
N ILE A 57 6.42 2.02 -6.51
CA ILE A 57 5.35 1.90 -7.49
C ILE A 57 5.89 1.10 -8.65
N ARG A 58 5.18 0.03 -9.01
CA ARG A 58 5.56 -0.88 -10.08
C ARG A 58 4.42 -1.06 -11.06
N ARG A 59 4.77 -1.45 -12.28
CA ARG A 59 3.77 -1.86 -13.25
C ARG A 59 3.23 -3.23 -12.82
N ALA A 60 1.90 -3.35 -12.80
CA ALA A 60 1.28 -4.64 -12.53
C ALA A 60 1.36 -5.49 -13.79
N GLU A 61 2.06 -6.59 -13.74
CA GLU A 61 2.15 -7.50 -14.87
C GLU A 61 0.87 -8.31 -15.03
N PRO A 62 0.43 -8.50 -16.28
CA PRO A 62 -0.73 -9.36 -16.53
C PRO A 62 -0.42 -10.82 -16.24
#